data_82449c2919740439d7ed66532a4169ef
#
_entry.id   82449c2919740439d7ed66532a4169ef
#
_cell.length_a   1.000
_cell.length_b   1.000
_cell.length_c   1.000
_cell.angle_alpha   90.00
_cell.angle_beta   90.00
_cell.angle_gamma   90.00
#
_symmetry.space_group_name_H-M   'P 1'
#
loop_
_entity.id
_entity.type
_entity.pdbx_description
1 polymer ?
#
loop_
_entity_poly.entity_id
_entity_poly.type
_entity_poly.pdbx_seq_one_letter_code
_entity_poly.pdbx_strand_id
1 'polypeptide(L)'
;MRKAVVLTLLLFLSLFFASQVFCVESFPLDINSVNSFDRFFMVPYDSEASTISNIFCAAAALTPAVLLSQNTDQYLTIGLMYAEAMGTTFLAKQIIKHVVYRERPYMYFADTPQELVESEKHDDSFLSGHTAYAFTAASFASYVFSKYNPDSVWKIPVTVASFALASATAAFRVASGNHFMTDVLAGAVIGSAIGFAVPALHTLFADNDTSVSVSPFGLVFSRSY
;
A
#
# COMPACT_ATOMS: atom_id res chain seq x y z
N MET A 1 -32.82 -7.44 27.26
CA MET A 1 -31.79 -7.93 26.32
C MET A 1 -31.18 -6.82 25.46
N ARG A 2 -31.95 -5.96 24.74
CA ARG A 2 -31.35 -4.89 23.89
C ARG A 2 -30.44 -3.89 24.62
N LYS A 3 -30.76 -3.48 25.85
CA LYS A 3 -29.95 -2.53 26.64
C LYS A 3 -28.61 -3.14 27.12
N ALA A 4 -28.58 -4.44 27.42
CA ALA A 4 -27.36 -5.14 27.81
C ALA A 4 -26.37 -5.26 26.64
N VAL A 5 -26.87 -5.59 25.44
CA VAL A 5 -26.06 -5.71 24.23
C VAL A 5 -25.43 -4.36 23.85
N VAL A 6 -26.19 -3.27 23.94
CA VAL A 6 -25.66 -1.90 23.67
C VAL A 6 -24.62 -1.51 24.70
N LEU A 7 -24.80 -1.83 25.98
CA LEU A 7 -23.83 -1.53 27.04
C LEU A 7 -22.54 -2.34 26.86
N THR A 8 -22.64 -3.61 26.44
CA THR A 8 -21.48 -4.46 26.16
C THR A 8 -20.71 -3.96 24.92
N LEU A 9 -21.42 -3.52 23.87
CA LEU A 9 -20.79 -2.90 22.69
C LEU A 9 -20.09 -1.58 23.02
N LEU A 10 -20.69 -0.74 23.87
CA LEU A 10 -20.08 0.52 24.32
C LEU A 10 -18.87 0.29 25.23
N LEU A 11 -18.91 -0.74 26.08
CA LEU A 11 -17.76 -1.16 26.89
C LEU A 11 -16.61 -1.74 26.01
N PHE A 12 -16.93 -2.53 25.00
CA PHE A 12 -15.95 -3.01 24.02
C PHE A 12 -15.35 -1.85 23.20
N LEU A 13 -16.19 -0.88 22.78
CA LEU A 13 -15.72 0.32 22.08
C LEU A 13 -14.83 1.20 22.97
N SER A 14 -15.16 1.36 24.25
CA SER A 14 -14.36 2.15 25.20
C SER A 14 -13.01 1.50 25.54
N LEU A 15 -12.96 0.16 25.57
CA LEU A 15 -11.70 -0.59 25.73
C LEU A 15 -10.81 -0.49 24.48
N PHE A 16 -11.41 -0.32 23.29
CA PHE A 16 -10.67 -0.08 22.03
C PHE A 16 -10.08 1.33 21.95
N PHE A 17 -10.66 2.30 22.67
CA PHE A 17 -10.18 3.68 22.77
C PHE A 17 -9.36 3.95 24.03
N ALA A 18 -8.93 2.93 24.77
CA ALA A 18 -7.90 3.11 25.77
C ALA A 18 -6.62 3.54 25.03
N SER A 19 -6.44 4.86 24.92
CA SER A 19 -5.22 5.47 24.42
C SER A 19 -4.06 4.88 25.22
N GLN A 20 -3.27 4.05 24.56
CA GLN A 20 -2.00 3.61 25.11
C GLN A 20 -1.14 4.87 25.18
N VAL A 21 -0.96 5.40 26.37
CA VAL A 21 0.08 6.39 26.64
C VAL A 21 1.39 5.64 26.48
N PHE A 22 1.94 5.65 25.26
CA PHE A 22 3.30 5.22 25.03
C PHE A 22 4.20 6.22 25.73
N CYS A 23 4.85 5.77 26.78
CA CYS A 23 6.01 6.46 27.32
C CYS A 23 7.07 6.37 26.21
N VAL A 24 7.39 7.50 25.58
CA VAL A 24 8.49 7.55 24.61
C VAL A 24 9.75 7.17 25.38
N GLU A 25 10.28 5.97 25.11
CA GLU A 25 11.61 5.60 25.54
C GLU A 25 12.59 6.68 25.07
N SER A 26 13.66 6.89 25.79
CA SER A 26 14.64 7.97 25.58
C SER A 26 14.97 8.19 24.10
N PHE A 27 14.64 9.37 23.55
CA PHE A 27 15.06 9.77 22.22
C PHE A 27 16.53 10.28 22.23
N PRO A 28 17.38 9.90 21.27
CA PRO A 28 17.15 8.93 20.19
C PRO A 28 17.11 7.49 20.70
N LEU A 29 16.40 6.61 19.97
CA LEU A 29 16.32 5.18 20.26
C LEU A 29 17.66 4.47 20.04
N ASP A 30 17.86 3.33 20.72
CA ASP A 30 19.10 2.54 20.54
C ASP A 30 19.11 1.84 19.18
N ILE A 31 20.02 2.26 18.29
CA ILE A 31 20.21 1.67 16.96
C ILE A 31 20.55 0.17 17.00
N ASN A 32 21.08 -0.34 18.12
CA ASN A 32 21.39 -1.76 18.26
C ASN A 32 20.16 -2.63 18.44
N SER A 33 19.01 -2.05 18.78
CA SER A 33 17.72 -2.76 18.83
C SER A 33 17.20 -3.15 17.44
N VAL A 34 17.71 -2.51 16.36
CA VAL A 34 17.32 -2.78 14.98
C VAL A 34 18.09 -3.99 14.44
N ASN A 35 17.42 -4.90 13.72
CA ASN A 35 18.07 -6.03 13.07
C ASN A 35 19.18 -5.58 12.11
N SER A 36 20.21 -6.40 11.92
CA SER A 36 21.43 -6.03 11.17
C SER A 36 21.16 -5.71 9.70
N PHE A 37 20.17 -6.37 9.08
CA PHE A 37 19.81 -6.11 7.69
C PHE A 37 19.23 -4.70 7.51
N ASP A 38 18.22 -4.33 8.30
CA ASP A 38 17.63 -3.00 8.24
C ASP A 38 18.59 -1.91 8.67
N ARG A 39 19.38 -2.17 9.73
CA ARG A 39 20.38 -1.24 10.23
C ARG A 39 21.43 -0.86 9.17
N PHE A 40 21.79 -1.77 8.26
CA PHE A 40 22.72 -1.49 7.17
C PHE A 40 22.21 -0.40 6.22
N PHE A 41 20.89 -0.28 6.04
CA PHE A 41 20.27 0.69 5.13
C PHE A 41 19.72 1.93 5.84
N MET A 42 19.86 2.02 7.17
CA MET A 42 19.35 3.17 7.92
C MET A 42 20.12 4.45 7.58
N VAL A 43 19.36 5.51 7.39
CA VAL A 43 19.88 6.87 7.17
C VAL A 43 19.05 7.87 7.99
N PRO A 44 19.62 9.04 8.34
CA PRO A 44 18.86 10.14 8.94
C PRO A 44 17.70 10.59 8.06
N TYR A 45 16.77 11.37 8.64
CA TYR A 45 15.66 11.93 7.86
C TYR A 45 16.15 12.91 6.79
N ASP A 46 15.64 12.74 5.58
CA ASP A 46 15.86 13.60 4.44
C ASP A 46 14.52 14.02 3.81
N SER A 47 14.18 15.31 3.92
CA SER A 47 12.93 15.87 3.41
C SER A 47 12.87 15.93 1.88
N GLU A 48 14.01 16.12 1.22
CA GLU A 48 14.09 16.18 -0.25
C GLU A 48 13.85 14.78 -0.83
N ALA A 49 14.55 13.77 -0.32
CA ALA A 49 14.33 12.37 -0.70
C ALA A 49 12.88 11.94 -0.41
N SER A 50 12.28 12.39 0.71
CA SER A 50 10.89 12.14 1.04
C SER A 50 9.95 12.73 -0.01
N THR A 51 10.19 13.98 -0.43
CA THR A 51 9.40 14.67 -1.47
C THR A 51 9.54 13.98 -2.83
N ILE A 52 10.76 13.61 -3.22
CA ILE A 52 11.02 12.86 -4.45
C ILE A 52 10.27 11.53 -4.44
N SER A 53 10.27 10.82 -3.32
CA SER A 53 9.50 9.58 -3.14
C SER A 53 7.98 9.78 -3.38
N ASN A 54 7.41 10.89 -2.89
CA ASN A 54 6.01 11.21 -3.11
C ASN A 54 5.71 11.45 -4.60
N ILE A 55 6.61 12.14 -5.32
CA ILE A 55 6.49 12.37 -6.76
C ILE A 55 6.52 11.04 -7.53
N PHE A 56 7.47 10.15 -7.22
CA PHE A 56 7.55 8.83 -7.87
C PHE A 56 6.33 7.97 -7.55
N CYS A 57 5.82 8.02 -6.31
CA CYS A 57 4.59 7.32 -5.93
C CYS A 57 3.39 7.82 -6.74
N ALA A 58 3.23 9.14 -6.88
CA ALA A 58 2.16 9.73 -7.68
C ALA A 58 2.30 9.34 -9.16
N ALA A 59 3.50 9.39 -9.72
CA ALA A 59 3.77 8.96 -11.09
C ALA A 59 3.46 7.46 -11.27
N ALA A 60 3.86 6.61 -10.34
CA ALA A 60 3.53 5.19 -10.34
C ALA A 60 2.02 4.94 -10.30
N ALA A 61 1.29 5.67 -9.45
CA ALA A 61 -0.18 5.57 -9.36
C ALA A 61 -0.90 5.97 -10.65
N LEU A 62 -0.26 6.77 -11.49
CA LEU A 62 -0.81 7.18 -12.79
C LEU A 62 -0.45 6.20 -13.93
N THR A 63 0.39 5.19 -13.72
CA THR A 63 0.77 4.25 -14.80
C THR A 63 -0.42 3.53 -15.43
N PRO A 64 -1.50 3.15 -14.71
CA PRO A 64 -2.68 2.56 -15.35
C PRO A 64 -3.41 3.50 -16.32
N ALA A 65 -3.15 4.81 -16.29
CA ALA A 65 -3.73 5.75 -17.24
C ALA A 65 -3.32 5.45 -18.70
N VAL A 66 -2.19 4.74 -18.92
CA VAL A 66 -1.80 4.26 -20.24
C VAL A 66 -2.87 3.37 -20.89
N LEU A 67 -3.68 2.69 -20.06
CA LEU A 67 -4.76 1.82 -20.51
C LEU A 67 -5.92 2.63 -21.13
N LEU A 68 -6.08 3.89 -20.76
CA LEU A 68 -7.13 4.77 -21.28
C LEU A 68 -6.93 5.09 -22.77
N SER A 69 -5.71 5.00 -23.29
CA SER A 69 -5.41 5.28 -24.69
C SER A 69 -5.70 4.09 -25.63
N GLN A 70 -5.94 2.89 -25.09
CA GLN A 70 -5.91 1.65 -25.84
C GLN A 70 -7.29 0.99 -26.09
N ASN A 71 -8.30 1.28 -25.25
CA ASN A 71 -9.55 0.53 -25.31
C ASN A 71 -10.72 1.33 -24.73
N THR A 72 -11.54 1.93 -25.63
CA THR A 72 -12.61 2.86 -25.22
C THR A 72 -13.80 2.19 -24.54
N ASP A 73 -14.08 0.92 -24.84
CA ASP A 73 -15.32 0.27 -24.37
C ASP A 73 -15.22 -0.30 -22.94
N GLN A 74 -14.02 -0.34 -22.36
CA GLN A 74 -13.78 -0.97 -21.05
C GLN A 74 -13.25 -0.01 -19.97
N TYR A 75 -13.23 1.29 -20.21
CA TYR A 75 -12.68 2.26 -19.27
C TYR A 75 -13.30 2.20 -17.88
N LEU A 76 -14.63 2.06 -17.82
CA LEU A 76 -15.32 1.99 -16.55
C LEU A 76 -14.94 0.73 -15.77
N THR A 77 -14.89 -0.42 -16.43
CA THR A 77 -14.51 -1.70 -15.81
C THR A 77 -13.07 -1.66 -15.31
N ILE A 78 -12.13 -1.19 -16.14
CA ILE A 78 -10.71 -1.05 -15.76
C ILE A 78 -10.56 -0.06 -14.60
N GLY A 79 -11.28 1.06 -14.66
CA GLY A 79 -11.26 2.07 -13.61
C GLY A 79 -11.79 1.54 -12.28
N LEU A 80 -12.88 0.77 -12.29
CA LEU A 80 -13.44 0.15 -11.09
C LEU A 80 -12.52 -0.92 -10.51
N MET A 81 -11.94 -1.80 -11.35
CA MET A 81 -10.94 -2.77 -10.90
C MET A 81 -9.71 -2.09 -10.28
N TYR A 82 -9.26 -0.96 -10.86
CA TYR A 82 -8.14 -0.21 -10.30
C TYR A 82 -8.50 0.44 -8.95
N ALA A 83 -9.68 1.03 -8.84
CA ALA A 83 -10.17 1.58 -7.59
C ALA A 83 -10.29 0.50 -6.50
N GLU A 84 -10.76 -0.70 -6.87
CA GLU A 84 -10.82 -1.85 -5.97
C GLU A 84 -9.43 -2.30 -5.52
N ALA A 85 -8.47 -2.41 -6.42
CA ALA A 85 -7.09 -2.77 -6.10
C ALA A 85 -6.46 -1.75 -5.13
N MET A 86 -6.62 -0.45 -5.40
CA MET A 86 -6.12 0.62 -4.53
C MET A 86 -6.84 0.64 -3.17
N GLY A 87 -8.16 0.44 -3.16
CA GLY A 87 -8.96 0.33 -1.94
C GLY A 87 -8.55 -0.88 -1.09
N THR A 88 -8.32 -2.04 -1.71
CA THR A 88 -7.82 -3.24 -1.04
C THR A 88 -6.43 -3.02 -0.45
N THR A 89 -5.54 -2.35 -1.18
CA THR A 89 -4.22 -1.96 -0.67
C THR A 89 -4.32 -1.00 0.51
N PHE A 90 -5.24 -0.03 0.45
CA PHE A 90 -5.51 0.88 1.56
C PHE A 90 -5.94 0.10 2.82
N LEU A 91 -6.92 -0.80 2.68
CA LEU A 91 -7.43 -1.60 3.80
C LEU A 91 -6.34 -2.51 4.38
N ALA A 92 -5.60 -3.22 3.53
CA ALA A 92 -4.49 -4.07 3.96
C ALA A 92 -3.43 -3.27 4.75
N LYS A 93 -3.04 -2.10 4.23
CA LYS A 93 -2.12 -1.19 4.92
C LYS A 93 -2.67 -0.76 6.29
N GLN A 94 -3.94 -0.36 6.37
CA GLN A 94 -4.53 0.11 7.63
C GLN A 94 -4.58 -1.01 8.67
N ILE A 95 -4.98 -2.22 8.27
CA ILE A 95 -5.02 -3.39 9.16
C ILE A 95 -3.62 -3.69 9.69
N ILE A 96 -2.62 -3.75 8.81
CA ILE A 96 -1.25 -4.10 9.19
C ILE A 96 -0.66 -3.04 10.13
N LYS A 97 -0.82 -1.75 9.83
CA LYS A 97 -0.35 -0.66 10.69
C LYS A 97 -1.04 -0.62 12.06
N HIS A 98 -2.28 -1.07 12.14
CA HIS A 98 -2.99 -1.17 13.42
C HIS A 98 -2.51 -2.35 14.29
N VAL A 99 -1.92 -3.38 13.67
CA VAL A 99 -1.46 -4.59 14.37
C VAL A 99 0.05 -4.55 14.64
N VAL A 100 0.82 -3.92 13.75
CA VAL A 100 2.29 -3.93 13.79
C VAL A 100 2.79 -2.52 14.11
N TYR A 101 3.14 -2.30 15.36
CA TYR A 101 3.82 -1.09 15.81
C TYR A 101 5.30 -1.22 15.53
N ARG A 102 5.86 -0.24 14.81
CA ARG A 102 7.29 -0.20 14.50
C ARG A 102 7.75 1.24 14.35
N GLU A 103 8.69 1.64 15.19
CA GLU A 103 9.32 2.95 15.09
C GLU A 103 9.98 3.15 13.72
N ARG A 104 9.98 4.39 13.23
CA ARG A 104 10.61 4.73 11.96
C ARG A 104 12.12 4.88 12.09
N PRO A 105 12.90 4.64 11.00
CA PRO A 105 14.35 4.76 11.02
C PRO A 105 14.84 6.10 11.58
N TYR A 106 14.18 7.21 11.27
CA TYR A 106 14.61 8.53 11.75
C TYR A 106 14.57 8.67 13.29
N MET A 107 13.78 7.88 14.01
CA MET A 107 13.71 7.92 15.48
C MET A 107 15.02 7.48 16.17
N TYR A 108 15.97 6.92 15.43
CA TYR A 108 17.27 6.46 15.92
C TYR A 108 18.40 7.49 15.68
N PHE A 109 18.09 8.68 15.18
CA PHE A 109 19.05 9.73 14.89
C PHE A 109 18.74 11.01 15.68
N ALA A 110 19.73 11.56 16.36
CA ALA A 110 19.55 12.71 17.26
C ALA A 110 19.23 14.04 16.53
N ASP A 111 19.53 14.13 15.24
CA ASP A 111 19.29 15.29 14.37
C ASP A 111 17.91 15.29 13.72
N THR A 112 17.04 14.35 14.09
CA THR A 112 15.66 14.29 13.57
C THR A 112 14.85 15.52 14.00
N PRO A 113 14.13 16.18 13.08
CA PRO A 113 13.26 17.30 13.42
C PRO A 113 12.25 16.96 14.51
N GLN A 114 12.10 17.81 15.52
CA GLN A 114 11.24 17.57 16.66
C GLN A 114 9.79 17.33 16.28
N GLU A 115 9.30 17.99 15.23
CA GLU A 115 7.95 17.79 14.68
C GLU A 115 7.69 16.34 14.25
N LEU A 116 8.72 15.62 13.78
CA LEU A 116 8.61 14.22 13.42
C LEU A 116 8.64 13.30 14.64
N VAL A 117 9.45 13.66 15.66
CA VAL A 117 9.55 12.91 16.91
C VAL A 117 8.23 12.98 17.68
N GLU A 118 7.57 14.14 17.69
CA GLU A 118 6.29 14.36 18.35
C GLU A 118 5.07 13.92 17.50
N SER A 119 5.30 13.49 16.26
CA SER A 119 4.22 13.05 15.37
C SER A 119 3.63 11.72 15.81
N GLU A 120 2.31 11.60 15.84
CA GLU A 120 1.58 10.32 16.07
C GLU A 120 1.88 9.23 15.01
N LYS A 121 2.78 9.49 14.05
CA LYS A 121 3.12 8.57 12.95
C LYS A 121 4.52 8.01 13.05
N HIS A 122 5.25 8.30 14.13
CA HIS A 122 6.62 7.81 14.29
C HIS A 122 6.68 6.28 14.46
N ASP A 123 5.63 5.65 14.98
CA ASP A 123 5.52 4.22 15.30
C ASP A 123 4.77 3.40 14.23
N ASP A 124 4.41 4.01 13.09
CA ASP A 124 3.66 3.36 12.01
C ASP A 124 4.54 3.03 10.78
N SER A 125 5.80 2.58 11.01
CA SER A 125 6.74 2.30 9.92
C SER A 125 6.31 1.13 9.03
N PHE A 126 5.87 0.00 9.63
CA PHE A 126 5.54 -1.22 8.89
C PHE A 126 4.07 -1.24 8.45
N LEU A 127 3.76 -1.57 7.20
CA LEU A 127 4.61 -1.60 6.00
C LEU A 127 4.64 -0.22 5.32
N SER A 128 5.57 -0.04 4.35
CA SER A 128 5.60 1.17 3.54
C SER A 128 4.37 1.30 2.63
N GLY A 129 3.48 2.23 2.99
CA GLY A 129 2.26 2.47 2.22
C GLY A 129 2.52 3.03 0.82
N HIS A 130 3.46 3.97 0.65
CA HIS A 130 3.84 4.50 -0.66
C HIS A 130 4.35 3.40 -1.58
N THR A 131 5.21 2.51 -1.06
CA THR A 131 5.69 1.36 -1.82
C THR A 131 4.55 0.41 -2.19
N ALA A 132 3.65 0.10 -1.26
CA ALA A 132 2.51 -0.77 -1.53
C ALA A 132 1.63 -0.21 -2.65
N TYR A 133 1.26 1.08 -2.60
CA TYR A 133 0.47 1.71 -3.66
C TYR A 133 1.19 1.73 -5.02
N ALA A 134 2.47 2.09 -5.04
CA ALA A 134 3.24 2.14 -6.28
C ALA A 134 3.35 0.74 -6.93
N PHE A 135 3.59 -0.30 -6.15
CA PHE A 135 3.67 -1.68 -6.66
C PHE A 135 2.30 -2.25 -7.02
N THR A 136 1.22 -1.85 -6.33
CA THR A 136 -0.15 -2.18 -6.76
C THR A 136 -0.43 -1.62 -8.14
N ALA A 137 -0.15 -0.34 -8.36
CA ALA A 137 -0.35 0.31 -9.64
C ALA A 137 0.49 -0.31 -10.77
N ALA A 138 1.78 -0.59 -10.50
CA ALA A 138 2.68 -1.20 -11.47
C ALA A 138 2.23 -2.61 -11.88
N SER A 139 1.86 -3.45 -10.91
CA SER A 139 1.37 -4.81 -11.19
C SER A 139 0.03 -4.79 -11.92
N PHE A 140 -0.89 -3.91 -11.51
CA PHE A 140 -2.17 -3.72 -12.17
C PHE A 140 -1.99 -3.30 -13.63
N ALA A 141 -1.22 -2.24 -13.88
CA ALA A 141 -0.96 -1.74 -15.24
C ALA A 141 -0.34 -2.82 -16.13
N SER A 142 0.65 -3.54 -15.61
CA SER A 142 1.36 -4.60 -16.33
C SER A 142 0.44 -5.76 -16.69
N TYR A 143 -0.37 -6.23 -15.75
CA TYR A 143 -1.30 -7.34 -15.97
C TYR A 143 -2.39 -6.96 -16.96
N VAL A 144 -3.09 -5.86 -16.70
CA VAL A 144 -4.24 -5.43 -17.52
C VAL A 144 -3.78 -5.05 -18.92
N PHE A 145 -2.67 -4.32 -19.08
CA PHE A 145 -2.14 -4.00 -20.38
C PHE A 145 -1.81 -5.28 -21.20
N SER A 146 -1.14 -6.24 -20.56
CA SER A 146 -0.77 -7.51 -21.23
C SER A 146 -1.98 -8.37 -21.60
N LYS A 147 -3.02 -8.39 -20.77
CA LYS A 147 -4.26 -9.15 -20.99
C LYS A 147 -5.08 -8.56 -22.15
N TYR A 148 -5.24 -7.23 -22.19
CA TYR A 148 -6.05 -6.56 -23.20
C TYR A 148 -5.30 -6.25 -24.53
N ASN A 149 -3.97 -6.32 -24.51
CA ASN A 149 -3.13 -6.07 -25.68
C ASN A 149 -2.10 -7.21 -25.89
N PRO A 150 -2.56 -8.46 -26.14
CA PRO A 150 -1.68 -9.63 -26.12
C PRO A 150 -0.56 -9.60 -27.17
N ASP A 151 -0.77 -8.90 -28.28
CA ASP A 151 0.19 -8.81 -29.39
C ASP A 151 0.99 -7.50 -29.40
N SER A 152 0.78 -6.62 -28.40
CA SER A 152 1.43 -5.33 -28.36
C SER A 152 2.93 -5.44 -28.00
N VAL A 153 3.78 -4.77 -28.77
CA VAL A 153 5.21 -4.62 -28.48
C VAL A 153 5.47 -3.77 -27.23
N TRP A 154 4.46 -3.02 -26.75
CA TRP A 154 4.55 -2.14 -25.60
C TRP A 154 4.37 -2.86 -24.26
N LYS A 155 4.05 -4.15 -24.21
CA LYS A 155 3.90 -4.91 -22.96
C LYS A 155 5.12 -4.80 -22.06
N ILE A 156 6.31 -5.08 -22.61
CA ILE A 156 7.57 -5.02 -21.86
C ILE A 156 7.90 -3.58 -21.46
N PRO A 157 7.89 -2.59 -22.37
CA PRO A 157 8.13 -1.18 -21.99
C PRO A 157 7.20 -0.67 -20.87
N VAL A 158 5.90 -0.94 -20.93
CA VAL A 158 4.91 -0.54 -19.91
C VAL A 158 5.24 -1.19 -18.57
N THR A 159 5.50 -2.51 -18.58
CA THR A 159 5.86 -3.24 -17.35
C THR A 159 7.14 -2.67 -16.73
N VAL A 160 8.20 -2.52 -17.53
CA VAL A 160 9.49 -2.02 -17.05
C VAL A 160 9.37 -0.60 -16.49
N ALA A 161 8.69 0.30 -17.21
CA ALA A 161 8.50 1.68 -16.77
C ALA A 161 7.69 1.76 -15.45
N SER A 162 6.60 0.98 -15.35
CA SER A 162 5.76 0.96 -14.15
C SER A 162 6.53 0.46 -12.93
N PHE A 163 7.26 -0.66 -13.06
CA PHE A 163 8.05 -1.19 -11.95
C PHE A 163 9.29 -0.35 -11.65
N ALA A 164 9.87 0.37 -12.63
CA ALA A 164 10.95 1.31 -12.37
C ALA A 164 10.49 2.47 -11.48
N LEU A 165 9.31 3.06 -11.74
CA LEU A 165 8.71 4.10 -10.90
C LEU A 165 8.40 3.58 -9.49
N ALA A 166 7.84 2.38 -9.38
CA ALA A 166 7.55 1.75 -8.09
C ALA A 166 8.83 1.47 -7.29
N SER A 167 9.88 0.98 -7.96
CA SER A 167 11.18 0.73 -7.34
C SER A 167 11.88 2.02 -6.91
N ALA A 168 11.79 3.09 -7.72
CA ALA A 168 12.27 4.41 -7.33
C ALA A 168 11.54 4.93 -6.09
N THR A 169 10.20 4.78 -6.03
CA THR A 169 9.42 5.10 -4.82
C THR A 169 10.00 4.38 -3.60
N ALA A 170 10.20 3.06 -3.69
CA ALA A 170 10.73 2.24 -2.60
C ALA A 170 12.13 2.70 -2.16
N ALA A 171 13.03 2.91 -3.12
CA ALA A 171 14.41 3.35 -2.86
C ALA A 171 14.45 4.71 -2.13
N PHE A 172 13.66 5.68 -2.58
CA PHE A 172 13.58 7.00 -1.93
C PHE A 172 12.86 6.96 -0.58
N ARG A 173 11.98 5.98 -0.31
CA ARG A 173 11.42 5.78 1.05
C ARG A 173 12.47 5.33 2.05
N VAL A 174 13.43 4.49 1.62
CA VAL A 174 14.57 4.11 2.44
C VAL A 174 15.56 5.27 2.55
N ALA A 175 15.94 5.87 1.44
CA ALA A 175 16.90 6.99 1.39
C ALA A 175 16.45 8.22 2.19
N SER A 176 15.13 8.39 2.38
CA SER A 176 14.59 9.48 3.20
C SER A 176 14.52 9.17 4.70
N GLY A 177 14.98 8.01 5.17
CA GLY A 177 14.88 7.61 6.57
C GLY A 177 13.45 7.35 7.06
N ASN A 178 12.46 7.33 6.16
CA ASN A 178 11.04 7.14 6.53
C ASN A 178 10.68 5.68 6.79
N HIS A 179 11.35 4.73 6.12
CA HIS A 179 11.05 3.31 6.18
C HIS A 179 12.31 2.47 6.15
N PHE A 180 12.28 1.35 6.86
CA PHE A 180 13.33 0.32 6.74
C PHE A 180 13.25 -0.43 5.41
N MET A 181 14.33 -1.09 5.04
CA MET A 181 14.36 -1.94 3.84
C MET A 181 13.27 -3.04 3.89
N THR A 182 13.07 -3.67 5.04
CA THR A 182 12.02 -4.69 5.20
C THR A 182 10.61 -4.14 5.07
N ASP A 183 10.35 -2.87 5.44
CA ASP A 183 9.04 -2.23 5.28
C ASP A 183 8.69 -2.03 3.80
N VAL A 184 9.68 -1.63 3.00
CA VAL A 184 9.48 -1.44 1.55
C VAL A 184 9.38 -2.78 0.82
N LEU A 185 10.16 -3.79 1.21
CA LEU A 185 10.03 -5.13 0.65
C LEU A 185 8.65 -5.75 0.92
N ALA A 186 8.15 -5.64 2.16
CA ALA A 186 6.80 -6.07 2.50
C ALA A 186 5.73 -5.31 1.70
N GLY A 187 5.88 -3.98 1.58
CA GLY A 187 4.99 -3.15 0.76
C GLY A 187 5.00 -3.55 -0.71
N ALA A 188 6.17 -3.84 -1.28
CA ALA A 188 6.32 -4.30 -2.65
C ALA A 188 5.62 -5.65 -2.90
N VAL A 189 5.82 -6.62 -2.01
CA VAL A 189 5.20 -7.96 -2.12
C VAL A 189 3.67 -7.85 -2.02
N ILE A 190 3.16 -7.17 -0.99
CA ILE A 190 1.71 -7.07 -0.77
C ILE A 190 1.06 -6.24 -1.88
N GLY A 191 1.66 -5.11 -2.26
CA GLY A 191 1.16 -4.29 -3.35
C GLY A 191 1.12 -5.04 -4.69
N SER A 192 2.21 -5.76 -5.03
CA SER A 192 2.26 -6.56 -6.26
C SER A 192 1.21 -7.67 -6.26
N ALA A 193 1.04 -8.36 -5.13
CA ALA A 193 0.05 -9.43 -5.01
C ALA A 193 -1.38 -8.90 -5.22
N ILE A 194 -1.74 -7.77 -4.61
CA ILE A 194 -3.07 -7.17 -4.77
C ILE A 194 -3.27 -6.65 -6.20
N GLY A 195 -2.29 -5.91 -6.73
CA GLY A 195 -2.35 -5.35 -8.08
C GLY A 195 -2.45 -6.39 -9.20
N PHE A 196 -1.94 -7.60 -8.95
CA PHE A 196 -2.11 -8.75 -9.83
C PHE A 196 -3.43 -9.48 -9.57
N ALA A 197 -3.74 -9.81 -8.31
CA ALA A 197 -4.85 -10.69 -7.96
C ALA A 197 -6.22 -10.08 -8.30
N VAL A 198 -6.43 -8.78 -8.04
CA VAL A 198 -7.72 -8.15 -8.29
C VAL A 198 -8.11 -8.26 -9.77
N PRO A 199 -7.34 -7.74 -10.75
CA PRO A 199 -7.73 -7.87 -12.15
C PRO A 199 -7.69 -9.32 -12.65
N ALA A 200 -6.83 -10.19 -12.12
CA ALA A 200 -6.80 -11.60 -12.49
C ALA A 200 -8.10 -12.31 -12.09
N LEU A 201 -8.61 -12.08 -10.88
CA LEU A 201 -9.88 -12.64 -10.42
C LEU A 201 -11.04 -12.14 -11.28
N HIS A 202 -11.12 -10.83 -11.58
CA HIS A 202 -12.16 -10.30 -12.46
C HIS A 202 -12.14 -10.97 -13.85
N THR A 203 -10.97 -11.15 -14.45
CA THR A 203 -10.87 -11.78 -15.77
C THR A 203 -11.20 -13.27 -15.74
N LEU A 204 -10.81 -14.00 -14.69
CA LEU A 204 -11.15 -15.42 -14.51
C LEU A 204 -12.65 -15.64 -14.32
N PHE A 205 -13.33 -14.75 -13.61
CA PHE A 205 -14.78 -14.87 -13.40
C PHE A 205 -15.57 -14.42 -14.64
N ALA A 206 -15.10 -13.42 -15.38
CA ALA A 206 -15.73 -12.99 -16.63
C ALA A 206 -15.69 -14.08 -17.71
N ASP A 207 -14.57 -14.81 -17.84
CA ASP A 207 -14.43 -15.90 -18.81
C ASP A 207 -15.31 -17.12 -18.51
N ASN A 208 -15.91 -17.23 -17.31
CA ASN A 208 -16.74 -18.37 -16.88
C ASN A 208 -18.25 -18.06 -16.81
N ASP A 209 -18.75 -17.05 -17.52
CA ASP A 209 -20.15 -16.59 -17.44
C ASP A 209 -20.65 -16.34 -15.99
N THR A 210 -19.72 -16.13 -15.07
CA THR A 210 -20.01 -15.83 -13.67
C THR A 210 -19.85 -14.33 -13.46
N SER A 211 -20.95 -13.62 -13.25
CA SER A 211 -20.89 -12.22 -12.85
C SER A 211 -20.82 -12.10 -11.33
N VAL A 212 -19.85 -11.30 -10.86
CA VAL A 212 -19.77 -10.89 -9.46
C VAL A 212 -20.22 -9.44 -9.38
N SER A 213 -21.29 -9.18 -8.64
CA SER A 213 -21.74 -7.82 -8.37
C SER A 213 -21.65 -7.51 -6.88
N VAL A 214 -21.18 -6.30 -6.59
CA VAL A 214 -21.14 -5.77 -5.22
C VAL A 214 -22.48 -5.10 -4.93
N SER A 215 -23.19 -5.57 -3.91
CA SER A 215 -24.39 -4.91 -3.38
C SER A 215 -24.09 -4.31 -2.00
N PRO A 216 -24.90 -3.36 -1.50
CA PRO A 216 -24.74 -2.81 -0.15
C PRO A 216 -24.83 -3.87 0.96
N PHE A 217 -25.27 -5.09 0.62
CA PHE A 217 -25.48 -6.21 1.55
C PHE A 217 -24.48 -7.36 1.37
N GLY A 218 -23.52 -7.25 0.43
CA GLY A 218 -22.49 -8.27 0.19
C GLY A 218 -22.18 -8.51 -1.29
N LEU A 219 -21.37 -9.54 -1.54
CA LEU A 219 -21.04 -10.00 -2.88
C LEU A 219 -22.14 -10.92 -3.40
N VAL A 220 -22.67 -10.61 -4.58
CA VAL A 220 -23.62 -11.45 -5.28
C VAL A 220 -22.90 -12.14 -6.44
N PHE A 221 -22.89 -13.47 -6.41
CA PHE A 221 -22.38 -14.31 -7.48
C PHE A 221 -23.57 -14.77 -8.32
N SER A 222 -23.62 -14.42 -9.60
CA SER A 222 -24.61 -14.97 -10.52
C SER A 222 -23.89 -15.67 -11.66
N ARG A 223 -24.38 -16.87 -12.00
CA ARG A 223 -23.89 -17.65 -13.13
C ARG A 223 -25.05 -17.82 -14.13
N SER A 224 -24.85 -17.41 -15.38
CA SER A 224 -25.76 -17.77 -16.46
C SER A 224 -25.44 -19.19 -16.92
N TYR A 225 -26.48 -20.04 -16.98
CA TYR A 225 -26.40 -21.39 -17.52
C TYR A 225 -26.85 -21.40 -18.99
#